data_404f1c3ac8fcf63bc932f96b98f7afe8
#
_entry.id   404f1c3ac8fcf63bc932f96b98f7afe8
#
_cell.length_a   1.000
_cell.length_b   1.000
_cell.length_c   1.000
_cell.angle_alpha   90.00
_cell.angle_beta   90.00
_cell.angle_gamma   90.00
#
_symmetry.space_group_name_H-M   'P 1'
#
loop_
_entity.id
_entity.type
_entity.pdbx_description
1 polymer ?
#
loop_
_entity_poly.entity_id
_entity_poly.type
_entity_poly.pdbx_seq_one_letter_code
_entity_poly.pdbx_strand_id
1 'polypeptide(L)'
;MSNPKNLHEALKYYFGFDKFKGNQEAIIESLMEGHDTFVLMPTGGGKSLCYQLPALLMEGTAIIISPLIALMKNQVDAIRNISESDRVAHFLNSSLTKAAIDQVKQDILDGYTRMLYVAPESLTKEENVEFLRSVPISFYAVDEAHCISEWGHDFRPEYRRIRPIINEISQKPVIALTATATPKVQHDIQKNLGMQDARLFKSSFNRPNLYYEVRQKGPNIDREIIKIIKDHPGQSGIIYCLSRKKVEDLAEFLQVNDLRALPYHAGMDSATRSANQDAFLMEQTDVIVATIAFGMGIDKPDVRFVIHYDIPKSLEGYYQETGRAGRDGGEGRCITFYSAKDLQKMEKFMQGKPISEQEIGKQLLQDTANYAESSVCRRKTLLFYFGEEYTQDNCGNCDNCRSPKKQVEAKDTLCATLETIEALKEKFKAEYVKDVMKGKETSDIKAYGHDDLEVFGCEASTDERFLNAVIRQ
;
A
#
# COMPACT_ATOMS: atom_id res chain seq x y z
N MET A 1 32.34 -22.99 7.55
CA MET A 1 32.19 -21.92 8.60
C MET A 1 31.30 -22.47 9.69
N SER A 2 31.53 -22.15 10.98
CA SER A 2 30.68 -22.63 12.07
C SER A 2 29.28 -22.01 11.97
N ASN A 3 28.24 -22.84 12.20
CA ASN A 3 26.86 -22.33 12.25
C ASN A 3 26.73 -21.15 13.23
N PRO A 4 25.95 -20.10 12.90
CA PRO A 4 25.76 -18.94 13.76
C PRO A 4 25.15 -19.35 15.11
N LYS A 5 25.71 -18.80 16.23
CA LYS A 5 25.32 -19.16 17.58
C LYS A 5 24.18 -18.32 18.17
N ASN A 6 23.89 -17.19 17.54
CA ASN A 6 22.83 -16.26 17.96
C ASN A 6 22.27 -15.48 16.74
N LEU A 7 21.19 -14.72 16.97
CA LEU A 7 20.50 -13.96 15.91
C LEU A 7 21.38 -12.89 15.23
N HIS A 8 22.25 -12.21 16.00
CA HIS A 8 23.15 -11.20 15.43
C HIS A 8 24.21 -11.80 14.52
N GLU A 9 24.79 -12.93 14.92
CA GLU A 9 25.74 -13.68 14.06
C GLU A 9 25.04 -14.19 12.81
N ALA A 10 23.81 -14.69 12.92
CA ALA A 10 23.02 -15.16 11.80
C ALA A 10 22.65 -14.01 10.84
N LEU A 11 22.25 -12.86 11.37
CA LEU A 11 21.99 -11.64 10.58
C LEU A 11 23.22 -11.24 9.77
N LYS A 12 24.40 -11.23 10.42
CA LYS A 12 25.66 -10.89 9.76
C LYS A 12 26.05 -11.93 8.72
N TYR A 13 25.91 -13.22 9.07
CA TYR A 13 26.31 -14.33 8.20
C TYR A 13 25.48 -14.41 6.91
N TYR A 14 24.13 -14.37 7.04
CA TYR A 14 23.25 -14.54 5.88
C TYR A 14 22.99 -13.23 5.12
N PHE A 15 22.83 -12.11 5.81
CA PHE A 15 22.38 -10.85 5.20
C PHE A 15 23.44 -9.74 5.19
N GLY A 16 24.59 -9.95 5.84
CA GLY A 16 25.67 -8.96 5.91
C GLY A 16 25.38 -7.73 6.78
N PHE A 17 24.26 -7.72 7.52
CA PHE A 17 23.89 -6.60 8.37
C PHE A 17 24.47 -6.73 9.77
N ASP A 18 24.94 -5.62 10.33
CA ASP A 18 25.52 -5.59 11.68
C ASP A 18 24.47 -5.44 12.79
N LYS A 19 23.28 -4.89 12.46
CA LYS A 19 22.23 -4.58 13.46
C LYS A 19 20.84 -4.77 12.85
N PHE A 20 19.91 -5.20 13.68
CA PHE A 20 18.48 -5.18 13.37
C PHE A 20 17.94 -3.76 13.32
N LYS A 21 16.92 -3.51 12.51
CA LYS A 21 16.20 -2.23 12.42
C LYS A 21 14.91 -2.29 13.24
N GLY A 22 14.69 -1.28 14.09
CA GLY A 22 13.46 -1.17 14.86
C GLY A 22 13.13 -2.44 15.64
N ASN A 23 11.94 -2.99 15.43
CA ASN A 23 11.43 -4.15 16.16
C ASN A 23 11.78 -5.51 15.51
N GLN A 24 12.65 -5.57 14.49
CA GLN A 24 12.92 -6.81 13.74
C GLN A 24 13.38 -7.97 14.66
N GLU A 25 14.29 -7.73 15.60
CA GLU A 25 14.79 -8.74 16.53
C GLU A 25 13.66 -9.32 17.38
N ALA A 26 12.89 -8.47 18.04
CA ALA A 26 11.77 -8.90 18.88
C ALA A 26 10.66 -9.64 18.10
N ILE A 27 10.43 -9.27 16.83
CA ILE A 27 9.50 -9.97 15.92
C ILE A 27 10.02 -11.39 15.64
N ILE A 28 11.30 -11.52 15.32
CA ILE A 28 11.94 -12.80 15.01
C ILE A 28 11.92 -13.70 16.25
N GLU A 29 12.28 -13.17 17.41
CA GLU A 29 12.23 -13.89 18.69
C GLU A 29 10.81 -14.38 18.99
N SER A 30 9.80 -13.51 18.85
CA SER A 30 8.39 -13.87 19.05
C SER A 30 7.96 -15.06 18.20
N LEU A 31 8.33 -15.07 16.92
CA LEU A 31 8.01 -16.15 16.00
C LEU A 31 8.76 -17.45 16.36
N MET A 32 10.05 -17.36 16.68
CA MET A 32 10.89 -18.51 17.06
C MET A 32 10.48 -19.14 18.39
N GLU A 33 9.91 -18.34 19.30
CA GLU A 33 9.31 -18.81 20.57
C GLU A 33 7.97 -19.53 20.35
N GLY A 34 7.45 -19.56 19.13
CA GLY A 34 6.20 -20.25 18.78
C GLY A 34 4.94 -19.40 18.92
N HIS A 35 5.04 -18.08 18.98
CA HIS A 35 3.89 -17.18 19.09
C HIS A 35 3.39 -16.73 17.73
N ASP A 36 2.06 -16.69 17.58
CA ASP A 36 1.43 -15.96 16.48
C ASP A 36 1.82 -14.48 16.58
N THR A 37 2.29 -13.91 15.47
CA THR A 37 2.90 -12.56 15.44
C THR A 37 2.29 -11.72 14.34
N PHE A 38 1.77 -10.53 14.69
CA PHE A 38 1.21 -9.60 13.73
C PHE A 38 2.09 -8.35 13.60
N VAL A 39 2.53 -8.07 12.37
CA VAL A 39 3.55 -7.04 12.08
C VAL A 39 2.98 -5.97 11.16
N LEU A 40 2.95 -4.75 11.67
CA LEU A 40 2.69 -3.53 10.90
C LEU A 40 4.00 -2.77 10.75
N MET A 41 4.57 -2.79 9.54
CA MET A 41 5.87 -2.18 9.28
C MET A 41 5.84 -1.52 7.90
N PRO A 42 6.24 -0.24 7.78
CA PRO A 42 6.17 0.50 6.53
C PRO A 42 7.00 -0.16 5.42
N THR A 43 6.72 0.20 4.18
CA THR A 43 7.54 -0.18 3.02
C THR A 43 8.99 0.28 3.24
N GLY A 44 9.96 -0.59 2.95
CA GLY A 44 11.38 -0.33 3.23
C GLY A 44 11.81 -0.60 4.67
N GLY A 45 10.90 -0.99 5.57
CA GLY A 45 11.20 -1.37 6.95
C GLY A 45 11.90 -2.73 7.11
N GLY A 46 12.02 -3.52 6.03
CA GLY A 46 12.68 -4.83 6.07
C GLY A 46 11.78 -5.95 6.59
N LYS A 47 10.47 -5.94 6.25
CA LYS A 47 9.49 -6.98 6.63
C LYS A 47 9.95 -8.40 6.29
N SER A 48 10.52 -8.59 5.10
CA SER A 48 10.92 -9.92 4.63
C SER A 48 11.95 -10.59 5.54
N LEU A 49 12.87 -9.82 6.13
CA LEU A 49 13.86 -10.33 7.07
C LEU A 49 13.21 -11.00 8.28
N CYS A 50 12.04 -10.50 8.72
CA CYS A 50 11.33 -11.00 9.90
C CYS A 50 10.84 -12.45 9.76
N TYR A 51 10.70 -12.96 8.52
CA TYR A 51 10.39 -14.37 8.29
C TYR A 51 11.52 -15.12 7.58
N GLN A 52 12.37 -14.44 6.80
CA GLN A 52 13.48 -15.09 6.09
C GLN A 52 14.57 -15.59 7.04
N LEU A 53 14.98 -14.78 8.01
CA LEU A 53 16.01 -15.20 8.97
C LEU A 53 15.53 -16.36 9.84
N PRO A 54 14.36 -16.35 10.49
CA PRO A 54 13.88 -17.53 11.23
C PRO A 54 13.70 -18.76 10.33
N ALA A 55 13.28 -18.62 9.06
CA ALA A 55 13.19 -19.75 8.14
C ALA A 55 14.54 -20.44 7.88
N LEU A 56 15.64 -19.68 7.87
CA LEU A 56 16.99 -20.23 7.72
C LEU A 56 17.49 -20.93 9.02
N LEU A 57 16.98 -20.54 10.18
CA LEU A 57 17.44 -21.01 11.48
C LEU A 57 16.60 -22.15 12.05
N MET A 58 15.30 -22.18 11.78
CA MET A 58 14.38 -23.20 12.32
C MET A 58 14.42 -24.47 11.49
N GLU A 59 14.14 -25.61 12.12
CA GLU A 59 13.98 -26.88 11.45
C GLU A 59 12.66 -26.93 10.68
N GLY A 60 12.69 -27.56 9.49
CA GLY A 60 11.55 -27.68 8.59
C GLY A 60 11.50 -26.59 7.54
N THR A 61 10.38 -26.52 6.83
CA THR A 61 10.13 -25.57 5.74
C THR A 61 9.13 -24.52 6.17
N ALA A 62 9.50 -23.25 6.07
CA ALA A 62 8.56 -22.13 6.25
C ALA A 62 7.68 -21.98 5.00
N ILE A 63 6.38 -21.86 5.18
CA ILE A 63 5.42 -21.64 4.10
C ILE A 63 5.06 -20.16 4.04
N ILE A 64 5.51 -19.48 2.98
CA ILE A 64 5.30 -18.04 2.78
C ILE A 64 4.19 -17.83 1.76
N ILE A 65 3.05 -17.31 2.21
CA ILE A 65 1.88 -17.04 1.38
C ILE A 65 2.00 -15.61 0.89
N SER A 66 2.10 -15.44 -0.43
CA SER A 66 2.34 -14.14 -1.07
C SER A 66 1.40 -13.95 -2.29
N PRO A 67 0.90 -12.72 -2.55
CA PRO A 67 -0.16 -12.52 -3.54
C PRO A 67 0.32 -12.47 -4.99
N LEU A 68 1.61 -12.33 -5.24
CA LEU A 68 2.13 -12.05 -6.58
C LEU A 68 3.30 -12.95 -6.97
N ILE A 69 3.19 -13.57 -8.15
CA ILE A 69 4.20 -14.45 -8.74
C ILE A 69 5.56 -13.72 -8.92
N ALA A 70 5.54 -12.47 -9.41
CA ALA A 70 6.76 -11.69 -9.60
C ALA A 70 7.46 -11.38 -8.27
N LEU A 71 6.70 -11.06 -7.22
CA LEU A 71 7.26 -10.83 -5.88
C LEU A 71 7.90 -12.10 -5.33
N MET A 72 7.21 -13.24 -5.42
CA MET A 72 7.75 -14.54 -4.98
C MET A 72 9.08 -14.86 -5.68
N LYS A 73 9.14 -14.68 -7.01
CA LYS A 73 10.36 -14.93 -7.77
C LYS A 73 11.52 -14.05 -7.28
N ASN A 74 11.30 -12.75 -7.15
CA ASN A 74 12.33 -11.81 -6.68
C ASN A 74 12.83 -12.18 -5.27
N GLN A 75 11.93 -12.58 -4.37
CA GLN A 75 12.29 -13.01 -3.01
C GLN A 75 13.09 -14.31 -3.01
N VAL A 76 12.70 -15.29 -3.82
CA VAL A 76 13.44 -16.56 -3.97
C VAL A 76 14.81 -16.32 -4.56
N ASP A 77 14.92 -15.52 -5.63
CA ASP A 77 16.20 -15.21 -6.26
C ASP A 77 17.13 -14.47 -5.27
N ALA A 78 16.61 -13.53 -4.49
CA ALA A 78 17.39 -12.83 -3.46
C ALA A 78 17.94 -13.78 -2.39
N ILE A 79 17.14 -14.74 -1.90
CA ILE A 79 17.59 -15.73 -0.92
C ILE A 79 18.61 -16.71 -1.50
N ARG A 80 18.42 -17.15 -2.74
CA ARG A 80 19.37 -18.01 -3.43
C ARG A 80 20.74 -17.34 -3.59
N ASN A 81 20.76 -16.06 -3.92
CA ASN A 81 21.99 -15.28 -4.10
C ASN A 81 22.83 -15.13 -2.83
N ILE A 82 22.22 -15.22 -1.63
CA ILE A 82 22.92 -15.13 -0.34
C ILE A 82 23.19 -16.51 0.29
N SER A 83 22.75 -17.58 -0.36
CA SER A 83 22.82 -18.94 0.17
C SER A 83 23.79 -19.78 -0.65
N GLU A 84 24.35 -20.84 -0.04
CA GLU A 84 25.25 -21.77 -0.72
C GLU A 84 24.55 -22.73 -1.70
N SER A 85 23.21 -22.78 -1.66
CA SER A 85 22.39 -23.69 -2.47
C SER A 85 21.14 -23.02 -3.02
N ASP A 86 20.89 -23.19 -4.31
CA ASP A 86 19.68 -22.73 -4.98
C ASP A 86 18.41 -23.46 -4.50
N ARG A 87 18.57 -24.61 -3.83
CA ARG A 87 17.47 -25.42 -3.29
C ARG A 87 16.93 -24.92 -1.96
N VAL A 88 17.55 -23.91 -1.35
CA VAL A 88 17.15 -23.33 -0.04
C VAL A 88 15.77 -22.69 -0.09
N ALA A 89 15.37 -22.12 -1.23
CA ALA A 89 14.09 -21.47 -1.43
C ALA A 89 13.48 -21.82 -2.78
N HIS A 90 12.18 -22.08 -2.78
CA HIS A 90 11.40 -22.34 -3.99
C HIS A 90 10.08 -21.56 -3.97
N PHE A 91 9.44 -21.47 -5.12
CA PHE A 91 8.04 -21.00 -5.20
C PHE A 91 7.17 -22.07 -5.87
N LEU A 92 5.90 -22.08 -5.50
CA LEU A 92 4.88 -22.96 -6.08
C LEU A 92 3.72 -22.13 -6.57
N ASN A 93 3.57 -22.02 -7.90
CA ASN A 93 2.51 -21.27 -8.54
C ASN A 93 2.15 -21.88 -9.92
N SER A 94 1.15 -21.28 -10.59
CA SER A 94 0.62 -21.76 -11.86
C SER A 94 1.56 -21.64 -13.08
N SER A 95 2.70 -20.98 -12.93
CA SER A 95 3.67 -20.80 -14.03
C SER A 95 4.67 -21.96 -14.17
N LEU A 96 4.74 -22.85 -13.17
CA LEU A 96 5.68 -23.97 -13.17
C LEU A 96 5.19 -25.13 -14.01
N THR A 97 6.14 -25.80 -14.69
CA THR A 97 5.89 -27.09 -15.33
C THR A 97 5.74 -28.20 -14.30
N LYS A 98 5.10 -29.32 -14.68
CA LYS A 98 4.95 -30.49 -13.79
C LYS A 98 6.29 -30.98 -13.27
N ALA A 99 7.29 -31.12 -14.14
CA ALA A 99 8.63 -31.55 -13.75
C ALA A 99 9.30 -30.62 -12.74
N ALA A 100 9.09 -29.29 -12.88
CA ALA A 100 9.59 -28.32 -11.91
C ALA A 100 8.87 -28.45 -10.56
N ILE A 101 7.55 -28.70 -10.56
CA ILE A 101 6.77 -28.94 -9.33
C ILE A 101 7.27 -30.21 -8.62
N ASP A 102 7.50 -31.29 -9.36
CA ASP A 102 8.00 -32.56 -8.80
C ASP A 102 9.39 -32.38 -8.18
N GLN A 103 10.27 -31.60 -8.83
CA GLN A 103 11.59 -31.27 -8.29
C GLN A 103 11.50 -30.44 -7.00
N VAL A 104 10.63 -29.42 -6.95
CA VAL A 104 10.39 -28.63 -5.74
C VAL A 104 9.91 -29.53 -4.59
N LYS A 105 8.95 -30.43 -4.85
CA LYS A 105 8.46 -31.38 -3.85
C LYS A 105 9.56 -32.30 -3.34
N GLN A 106 10.43 -32.78 -4.24
CA GLN A 106 11.55 -33.64 -3.86
C GLN A 106 12.57 -32.90 -2.99
N ASP A 107 12.95 -31.66 -3.36
CA ASP A 107 13.90 -30.84 -2.57
C ASP A 107 13.37 -30.53 -1.16
N ILE A 108 12.05 -30.39 -1.00
CA ILE A 108 11.39 -30.22 0.31
C ILE A 108 11.48 -31.51 1.13
N LEU A 109 11.15 -32.65 0.53
CA LEU A 109 11.21 -33.96 1.21
C LEU A 109 12.64 -34.33 1.63
N ASP A 110 13.62 -33.96 0.83
CA ASP A 110 15.03 -34.16 1.14
C ASP A 110 15.58 -33.18 2.18
N GLY A 111 14.75 -32.19 2.64
CA GLY A 111 15.10 -31.24 3.69
C GLY A 111 16.03 -30.10 3.23
N TYR A 112 16.22 -29.91 1.93
CA TYR A 112 17.04 -28.80 1.40
C TYR A 112 16.30 -27.47 1.45
N THR A 113 14.97 -27.48 1.31
CA THR A 113 14.16 -26.27 1.19
C THR A 113 13.77 -25.73 2.57
N ARG A 114 14.22 -24.53 2.87
CA ARG A 114 13.89 -23.79 4.09
C ARG A 114 12.68 -22.86 3.90
N MET A 115 12.47 -22.39 2.69
CA MET A 115 11.37 -21.47 2.35
C MET A 115 10.63 -21.93 1.10
N LEU A 116 9.32 -22.10 1.22
CA LEU A 116 8.43 -22.33 0.09
C LEU A 116 7.43 -21.16 -0.03
N TYR A 117 7.58 -20.37 -1.11
CA TYR A 117 6.63 -19.32 -1.44
C TYR A 117 5.46 -19.89 -2.23
N VAL A 118 4.23 -19.61 -1.78
CA VAL A 118 3.01 -20.20 -2.34
C VAL A 118 2.00 -19.09 -2.63
N ALA A 119 1.40 -19.11 -3.83
CA ALA A 119 0.24 -18.28 -4.10
C ALA A 119 -1.00 -18.82 -3.35
N PRO A 120 -1.89 -17.97 -2.83
CA PRO A 120 -3.09 -18.41 -2.13
C PRO A 120 -3.92 -19.43 -2.94
N GLU A 121 -4.06 -19.22 -4.24
CA GLU A 121 -4.78 -20.10 -5.17
C GLU A 121 -4.09 -21.47 -5.31
N SER A 122 -2.79 -21.54 -5.17
CA SER A 122 -2.04 -22.80 -5.19
C SER A 122 -2.14 -23.54 -3.85
N LEU A 123 -2.20 -22.79 -2.75
CA LEU A 123 -2.38 -23.36 -1.41
C LEU A 123 -3.74 -24.06 -1.28
N THR A 124 -4.78 -23.57 -1.98
CA THR A 124 -6.14 -24.16 -1.92
C THR A 124 -6.31 -25.48 -2.70
N LYS A 125 -5.32 -25.89 -3.49
CA LYS A 125 -5.39 -27.16 -4.26
C LYS A 125 -5.17 -28.34 -3.33
N GLU A 126 -6.09 -29.32 -3.37
CA GLU A 126 -6.08 -30.48 -2.50
C GLU A 126 -4.76 -31.25 -2.55
N GLU A 127 -4.20 -31.47 -3.75
CA GLU A 127 -2.90 -32.13 -3.94
C GLU A 127 -1.74 -31.43 -3.20
N ASN A 128 -1.79 -30.11 -3.07
CA ASN A 128 -0.78 -29.32 -2.35
C ASN A 128 -1.01 -29.38 -0.84
N VAL A 129 -2.28 -29.37 -0.40
CA VAL A 129 -2.64 -29.53 1.01
C VAL A 129 -2.19 -30.90 1.51
N GLU A 130 -2.50 -31.98 0.77
CA GLU A 130 -2.08 -33.34 1.10
C GLU A 130 -0.56 -33.48 1.16
N PHE A 131 0.15 -32.91 0.17
CA PHE A 131 1.62 -32.88 0.18
C PHE A 131 2.17 -32.16 1.42
N LEU A 132 1.67 -30.97 1.73
CA LEU A 132 2.14 -30.16 2.85
C LEU A 132 1.87 -30.80 4.22
N ARG A 133 0.85 -31.65 4.36
CA ARG A 133 0.63 -32.44 5.58
C ARG A 133 1.76 -33.44 5.86
N SER A 134 2.49 -33.87 4.83
CA SER A 134 3.63 -34.79 4.98
C SER A 134 4.96 -34.09 5.22
N VAL A 135 5.00 -32.75 5.18
CA VAL A 135 6.21 -31.94 5.28
C VAL A 135 6.39 -31.42 6.72
N PRO A 136 7.62 -31.48 7.28
CA PRO A 136 7.91 -30.79 8.53
C PRO A 136 7.89 -29.26 8.32
N ILE A 137 6.81 -28.62 8.74
CA ILE A 137 6.63 -27.16 8.63
C ILE A 137 7.17 -26.47 9.86
N SER A 138 7.98 -25.40 9.70
CA SER A 138 8.48 -24.57 10.77
C SER A 138 7.43 -23.55 11.24
N PHE A 139 6.90 -22.76 10.33
CA PHE A 139 5.85 -21.73 10.55
C PHE A 139 5.19 -21.33 9.24
N TYR A 140 4.14 -20.51 9.33
CA TYR A 140 3.50 -19.87 8.18
C TYR A 140 3.73 -18.36 8.21
N ALA A 141 4.05 -17.77 7.05
CA ALA A 141 4.11 -16.33 6.88
C ALA A 141 3.02 -15.89 5.88
N VAL A 142 2.18 -14.96 6.30
CA VAL A 142 1.16 -14.33 5.45
C VAL A 142 1.65 -12.94 5.10
N ASP A 143 2.29 -12.83 3.93
CA ASP A 143 2.77 -11.56 3.41
C ASP A 143 1.62 -10.78 2.77
N GLU A 144 1.72 -9.45 2.77
CA GLU A 144 0.67 -8.53 2.34
C GLU A 144 -0.72 -8.88 2.93
N ALA A 145 -0.73 -9.14 4.24
CA ALA A 145 -1.92 -9.62 4.96
C ALA A 145 -3.16 -8.73 4.81
N HIS A 146 -2.99 -7.45 4.42
CA HIS A 146 -4.10 -6.55 4.10
C HIS A 146 -5.01 -7.05 2.97
N CYS A 147 -4.51 -7.97 2.12
CA CYS A 147 -5.31 -8.59 1.05
C CYS A 147 -6.51 -9.42 1.58
N ILE A 148 -6.54 -9.75 2.87
CA ILE A 148 -7.65 -10.50 3.49
C ILE A 148 -8.90 -9.64 3.69
N SER A 149 -8.74 -8.31 3.74
CA SER A 149 -9.79 -7.36 4.11
C SER A 149 -10.48 -6.76 2.90
N GLU A 150 -11.80 -6.80 2.88
CA GLU A 150 -12.63 -6.08 1.89
C GLU A 150 -12.47 -4.56 1.97
N TRP A 151 -12.06 -4.06 3.13
CA TRP A 151 -11.79 -2.64 3.37
C TRP A 151 -10.38 -2.24 2.95
N GLY A 152 -9.54 -3.22 2.56
CA GLY A 152 -8.20 -2.97 2.03
C GLY A 152 -8.25 -2.59 0.54
N HIS A 153 -7.21 -1.96 0.07
CA HIS A 153 -7.10 -1.47 -1.32
C HIS A 153 -6.82 -2.57 -2.36
N ASP A 154 -6.42 -3.78 -1.92
CA ASP A 154 -6.14 -4.96 -2.78
C ASP A 154 -6.77 -6.21 -2.17
N PHE A 155 -8.09 -6.22 -2.04
CA PHE A 155 -8.81 -7.37 -1.50
C PHE A 155 -8.71 -8.59 -2.42
N ARG A 156 -8.39 -9.75 -1.83
CA ARG A 156 -8.31 -11.05 -2.50
C ARG A 156 -9.10 -12.10 -1.71
N PRO A 157 -10.22 -12.59 -2.24
CA PRO A 157 -11.08 -13.56 -1.54
C PRO A 157 -10.34 -14.82 -1.07
N GLU A 158 -9.31 -15.25 -1.81
CA GLU A 158 -8.49 -16.43 -1.52
C GLU A 158 -7.76 -16.30 -0.17
N TYR A 159 -7.41 -15.08 0.26
CA TYR A 159 -6.78 -14.85 1.55
C TYR A 159 -7.66 -15.24 2.74
N ARG A 160 -8.98 -15.18 2.61
CA ARG A 160 -9.92 -15.61 3.66
C ARG A 160 -9.93 -17.13 3.88
N ARG A 161 -9.42 -17.89 2.93
CA ARG A 161 -9.30 -19.34 3.02
C ARG A 161 -8.01 -19.81 3.67
N ILE A 162 -7.03 -18.91 3.90
CA ILE A 162 -5.69 -19.25 4.41
C ILE A 162 -5.78 -19.92 5.78
N ARG A 163 -6.46 -19.32 6.75
CA ARG A 163 -6.49 -19.87 8.12
C ARG A 163 -7.14 -21.25 8.22
N PRO A 164 -8.30 -21.52 7.61
CA PRO A 164 -8.87 -22.87 7.55
C PRO A 164 -7.88 -23.90 6.98
N ILE A 165 -7.18 -23.57 5.88
CA ILE A 165 -6.22 -24.47 5.23
C ILE A 165 -4.98 -24.69 6.10
N ILE A 166 -4.43 -23.67 6.72
CA ILE A 166 -3.31 -23.81 7.66
C ILE A 166 -3.68 -24.76 8.79
N ASN A 167 -4.86 -24.61 9.38
CA ASN A 167 -5.32 -25.48 10.47
C ASN A 167 -5.51 -26.94 10.02
N GLU A 168 -5.84 -27.16 8.75
CA GLU A 168 -5.98 -28.48 8.15
C GLU A 168 -4.62 -29.15 7.87
N ILE A 169 -3.59 -28.37 7.53
CA ILE A 169 -2.24 -28.86 7.25
C ILE A 169 -1.52 -29.18 8.58
N SER A 170 -1.29 -28.17 9.41
CA SER A 170 -0.60 -28.32 10.70
C SER A 170 -0.76 -27.08 11.59
N GLN A 171 -0.80 -27.30 12.91
CA GLN A 171 -0.80 -26.21 13.89
C GLN A 171 0.63 -25.73 14.14
N LYS A 172 1.00 -24.65 13.46
CA LYS A 172 2.30 -23.98 13.61
C LYS A 172 2.09 -22.47 13.76
N PRO A 173 3.06 -21.74 14.32
CA PRO A 173 2.97 -20.28 14.47
C PRO A 173 2.71 -19.60 13.13
N VAL A 174 1.97 -18.49 13.18
CA VAL A 174 1.68 -17.67 12.01
C VAL A 174 2.25 -16.28 12.22
N ILE A 175 3.04 -15.79 11.27
CA ILE A 175 3.42 -14.38 11.18
C ILE A 175 2.64 -13.73 10.04
N ALA A 176 1.85 -12.70 10.35
CA ALA A 176 1.15 -11.89 9.37
C ALA A 176 1.82 -10.52 9.24
N LEU A 177 2.14 -10.10 8.02
CA LEU A 177 2.88 -8.86 7.78
C LEU A 177 2.15 -7.99 6.76
N THR A 178 2.12 -6.69 7.02
CA THR A 178 1.65 -5.70 6.03
C THR A 178 2.30 -4.34 6.25
N ALA A 179 2.41 -3.56 5.17
CA ALA A 179 2.86 -2.17 5.21
C ALA A 179 1.72 -1.17 5.38
N THR A 180 0.50 -1.56 5.06
CA THR A 180 -0.64 -0.66 4.92
C THR A 180 -1.88 -1.31 5.52
N ALA A 181 -2.25 -0.91 6.71
CA ALA A 181 -3.49 -1.34 7.33
C ALA A 181 -4.03 -0.26 8.27
N THR A 182 -5.21 0.28 7.94
CA THR A 182 -5.98 1.12 8.85
C THR A 182 -6.44 0.31 10.07
N PRO A 183 -6.85 0.93 11.19
CA PRO A 183 -7.34 0.20 12.35
C PRO A 183 -8.44 -0.83 12.02
N LYS A 184 -9.33 -0.50 11.08
CA LYS A 184 -10.39 -1.39 10.59
C LYS A 184 -9.82 -2.61 9.87
N VAL A 185 -8.84 -2.39 8.99
CA VAL A 185 -8.15 -3.47 8.27
C VAL A 185 -7.34 -4.35 9.23
N GLN A 186 -6.67 -3.76 10.23
CA GLN A 186 -5.95 -4.49 11.27
C GLN A 186 -6.86 -5.46 12.03
N HIS A 187 -8.03 -4.97 12.45
CA HIS A 187 -9.03 -5.80 13.13
C HIS A 187 -9.52 -6.95 12.23
N ASP A 188 -9.76 -6.66 10.95
CA ASP A 188 -10.24 -7.65 9.98
C ASP A 188 -9.18 -8.74 9.69
N ILE A 189 -7.90 -8.36 9.59
CA ILE A 189 -6.77 -9.30 9.49
C ILE A 189 -6.75 -10.24 10.71
N GLN A 190 -6.75 -9.68 11.92
CA GLN A 190 -6.68 -10.48 13.15
C GLN A 190 -7.87 -11.43 13.27
N LYS A 191 -9.09 -10.98 12.94
CA LYS A 191 -10.30 -11.79 12.95
C LYS A 191 -10.23 -12.94 11.95
N ASN A 192 -9.90 -12.66 10.70
CA ASN A 192 -9.93 -13.69 9.63
C ASN A 192 -8.76 -14.68 9.73
N LEU A 193 -7.63 -14.28 10.28
CA LEU A 193 -6.50 -15.17 10.56
C LEU A 193 -6.58 -15.83 11.95
N GLY A 194 -7.60 -15.53 12.77
CA GLY A 194 -7.70 -16.05 14.14
C GLY A 194 -6.52 -15.66 15.02
N MET A 195 -6.06 -14.41 14.89
CA MET A 195 -4.85 -13.87 15.53
C MET A 195 -5.18 -12.77 16.55
N GLN A 196 -6.32 -12.88 17.25
CA GLN A 196 -6.73 -11.88 18.25
C GLN A 196 -5.75 -11.81 19.42
N ASP A 197 -5.13 -12.94 19.79
CA ASP A 197 -4.15 -13.06 20.88
C ASP A 197 -2.70 -12.99 20.38
N ALA A 198 -2.47 -12.67 19.11
CA ALA A 198 -1.14 -12.57 18.53
C ALA A 198 -0.33 -11.40 19.15
N ARG A 199 0.97 -11.59 19.27
CA ARG A 199 1.88 -10.48 19.63
C ARG A 199 1.90 -9.46 18.51
N LEU A 200 1.48 -8.21 18.81
CA LEU A 200 1.38 -7.13 17.84
C LEU A 200 2.60 -6.22 17.88
N PHE A 201 3.27 -6.08 16.75
CA PHE A 201 4.39 -5.15 16.56
C PHE A 201 4.02 -4.07 15.54
N LYS A 202 3.99 -2.84 15.99
CA LYS A 202 3.74 -1.67 15.14
C LYS A 202 4.99 -0.82 15.04
N SER A 203 5.43 -0.59 13.81
CA SER A 203 6.40 0.47 13.50
C SER A 203 5.65 1.71 13.04
N SER A 204 6.24 2.89 13.30
CA SER A 204 5.64 4.15 12.83
C SER A 204 5.51 4.17 11.31
N PHE A 205 4.38 4.67 10.82
CA PHE A 205 4.16 4.96 9.40
C PHE A 205 4.86 6.24 8.95
N ASN A 206 5.46 6.98 9.88
CA ASN A 206 6.13 8.22 9.55
C ASN A 206 7.40 7.98 8.72
N ARG A 207 7.48 8.68 7.59
CA ARG A 207 8.63 8.73 6.70
C ARG A 207 9.16 10.17 6.67
N PRO A 208 9.96 10.60 7.66
CA PRO A 208 10.39 12.00 7.80
C PRO A 208 11.21 12.52 6.62
N ASN A 209 11.89 11.61 5.90
CA ASN A 209 12.69 11.91 4.71
C ASN A 209 11.86 12.16 3.44
N LEU A 210 10.53 11.95 3.47
CA LEU A 210 9.69 12.19 2.30
C LEU A 210 9.02 13.56 2.39
N TYR A 211 9.15 14.33 1.31
CA TYR A 211 8.39 15.57 1.09
C TYR A 211 7.10 15.26 0.34
N TYR A 212 5.95 15.69 0.85
CA TYR A 212 4.65 15.49 0.23
C TYR A 212 4.10 16.78 -0.34
N GLU A 213 3.65 16.74 -1.59
CA GLU A 213 3.10 17.89 -2.31
C GLU A 213 1.90 17.47 -3.17
N VAL A 214 0.82 18.27 -3.13
CA VAL A 214 -0.33 18.14 -4.03
C VAL A 214 -0.47 19.39 -4.87
N ARG A 215 -0.48 19.23 -6.19
CA ARG A 215 -0.64 20.30 -7.18
C ARG A 215 -1.95 20.15 -7.93
N GLN A 216 -2.55 21.27 -8.31
CA GLN A 216 -3.69 21.25 -9.23
C GLN A 216 -3.24 20.77 -10.61
N LYS A 217 -3.99 19.83 -11.17
CA LYS A 217 -3.74 19.28 -12.51
C LYS A 217 -4.17 20.29 -13.57
N GLY A 218 -3.20 20.95 -14.17
CA GLY A 218 -3.41 21.93 -15.22
C GLY A 218 -3.14 21.39 -16.64
N PRO A 219 -3.32 22.22 -17.69
CA PRO A 219 -3.06 21.82 -19.08
C PRO A 219 -1.58 21.60 -19.39
N ASN A 220 -0.67 22.12 -18.58
CA ASN A 220 0.78 22.06 -18.79
C ASN A 220 1.49 21.01 -17.91
N ILE A 221 0.75 20.04 -17.36
CA ILE A 221 1.28 19.03 -16.44
C ILE A 221 2.49 18.29 -17.02
N ASP A 222 2.49 17.93 -18.31
CA ASP A 222 3.58 17.19 -18.93
C ASP A 222 4.87 18.02 -18.93
N ARG A 223 4.79 19.35 -19.13
CA ARG A 223 5.93 20.29 -19.01
C ARG A 223 6.40 20.47 -17.58
N GLU A 224 5.49 20.47 -16.62
CA GLU A 224 5.85 20.51 -15.19
C GLU A 224 6.62 19.25 -14.78
N ILE A 225 6.22 18.09 -15.27
CA ILE A 225 6.91 16.82 -15.04
C ILE A 225 8.33 16.87 -15.61
N ILE A 226 8.52 17.37 -16.84
CA ILE A 226 9.86 17.57 -17.42
C ILE A 226 10.72 18.45 -16.50
N LYS A 227 10.16 19.55 -15.99
CA LYS A 227 10.89 20.45 -15.09
C LYS A 227 11.31 19.72 -13.81
N ILE A 228 10.38 18.95 -13.20
CA ILE A 228 10.69 18.19 -11.99
C ILE A 228 11.84 17.20 -12.26
N ILE A 229 11.82 16.47 -13.39
CA ILE A 229 12.87 15.51 -13.73
C ILE A 229 14.21 16.24 -13.95
N LYS A 230 14.20 17.39 -14.66
CA LYS A 230 15.39 18.20 -14.91
C LYS A 230 15.97 18.85 -13.63
N ASP A 231 15.15 19.08 -12.62
CA ASP A 231 15.60 19.53 -11.29
C ASP A 231 16.27 18.38 -10.49
N HIS A 232 16.17 17.11 -10.99
CA HIS A 232 16.75 15.91 -10.37
C HIS A 232 17.63 15.13 -11.37
N PRO A 233 18.68 15.73 -11.94
CA PRO A 233 19.47 15.15 -13.02
C PRO A 233 20.17 13.86 -12.57
N GLY A 234 20.02 12.79 -13.36
CA GLY A 234 20.61 11.48 -13.07
C GLY A 234 20.02 10.75 -11.86
N GLN A 235 18.89 11.22 -11.32
CA GLN A 235 18.23 10.60 -10.19
C GLN A 235 17.06 9.72 -10.64
N SER A 236 16.87 8.60 -9.95
CA SER A 236 15.80 7.67 -10.26
C SER A 236 14.42 8.17 -9.79
N GLY A 237 13.42 8.03 -10.66
CA GLY A 237 12.04 8.42 -10.36
C GLY A 237 10.99 7.51 -10.95
N ILE A 238 9.81 7.52 -10.36
CA ILE A 238 8.65 6.75 -10.81
C ILE A 238 7.48 7.70 -11.04
N ILE A 239 6.79 7.55 -12.17
CA ILE A 239 5.59 8.33 -12.51
C ILE A 239 4.41 7.38 -12.68
N TYR A 240 3.39 7.51 -11.83
CA TYR A 240 2.18 6.71 -11.89
C TYR A 240 1.10 7.38 -12.70
N CYS A 241 0.55 6.66 -13.68
CA CYS A 241 -0.59 7.05 -14.50
C CYS A 241 -1.73 6.04 -14.40
N LEU A 242 -2.97 6.51 -14.54
CA LEU A 242 -4.16 5.66 -14.43
C LEU A 242 -4.33 4.71 -15.63
N SER A 243 -3.96 5.13 -16.85
CA SER A 243 -4.19 4.35 -18.07
C SER A 243 -2.89 3.94 -18.76
N ARG A 244 -2.92 2.75 -19.41
CA ARG A 244 -1.81 2.21 -20.20
C ARG A 244 -1.40 3.17 -21.31
N LYS A 245 -2.39 3.71 -22.05
CA LYS A 245 -2.15 4.68 -23.11
C LYS A 245 -1.40 5.91 -22.61
N LYS A 246 -1.82 6.49 -21.45
CA LYS A 246 -1.10 7.66 -20.90
C LYS A 246 0.33 7.31 -20.45
N VAL A 247 0.56 6.09 -20.01
CA VAL A 247 1.92 5.61 -19.70
C VAL A 247 2.81 5.64 -20.94
N GLU A 248 2.33 5.10 -22.06
CA GLU A 248 3.06 5.07 -23.33
C GLU A 248 3.27 6.49 -23.88
N ASP A 249 2.18 7.28 -23.99
CA ASP A 249 2.23 8.66 -24.50
C ASP A 249 3.19 9.54 -23.68
N LEU A 250 3.19 9.42 -22.35
CA LEU A 250 4.06 10.22 -21.49
C LEU A 250 5.52 9.75 -21.56
N ALA A 251 5.77 8.44 -21.60
CA ALA A 251 7.13 7.91 -21.75
C ALA A 251 7.76 8.38 -23.07
N GLU A 252 7.02 8.30 -24.19
CA GLU A 252 7.44 8.81 -25.50
C GLU A 252 7.70 10.33 -25.45
N PHE A 253 6.79 11.09 -24.83
CA PHE A 253 6.95 12.53 -24.69
C PHE A 253 8.22 12.91 -23.91
N LEU A 254 8.55 12.16 -22.85
CA LEU A 254 9.77 12.38 -22.07
C LEU A 254 11.01 12.03 -22.90
N GLN A 255 11.00 10.94 -23.67
CA GLN A 255 12.10 10.53 -24.55
C GLN A 255 12.38 11.56 -25.64
N VAL A 256 11.35 12.12 -26.27
CA VAL A 256 11.47 13.19 -27.27
C VAL A 256 12.10 14.47 -26.66
N ASN A 257 12.01 14.64 -25.34
CA ASN A 257 12.65 15.76 -24.60
C ASN A 257 13.99 15.38 -23.96
N ASP A 258 14.68 14.36 -24.52
CA ASP A 258 16.02 13.89 -24.10
C ASP A 258 16.07 13.38 -22.64
N LEU A 259 14.96 12.83 -22.13
CA LEU A 259 14.91 12.21 -20.80
C LEU A 259 14.88 10.69 -20.94
N ARG A 260 15.71 9.99 -20.16
CA ARG A 260 15.78 8.53 -20.12
C ARG A 260 14.57 7.98 -19.35
N ALA A 261 13.47 7.71 -20.06
CA ALA A 261 12.22 7.21 -19.49
C ALA A 261 11.72 5.98 -20.24
N LEU A 262 11.20 4.98 -19.53
CA LEU A 262 10.64 3.77 -20.10
C LEU A 262 9.22 3.51 -19.56
N PRO A 263 8.32 2.95 -20.39
CA PRO A 263 6.96 2.60 -19.97
C PRO A 263 6.93 1.26 -19.21
N TYR A 264 5.97 1.09 -18.29
CA TYR A 264 5.70 -0.17 -17.62
C TYR A 264 4.21 -0.35 -17.30
N HIS A 265 3.56 -1.34 -17.88
CA HIS A 265 2.18 -1.71 -17.55
C HIS A 265 1.86 -3.16 -17.90
N ALA A 266 0.80 -3.71 -17.32
CA ALA A 266 0.42 -5.12 -17.48
C ALA A 266 0.02 -5.54 -18.91
N GLY A 267 -0.23 -4.57 -19.82
CA GLY A 267 -0.53 -4.84 -21.22
C GLY A 267 0.71 -5.08 -22.10
N MET A 268 1.91 -4.82 -21.60
CA MET A 268 3.16 -5.10 -22.31
C MET A 268 3.47 -6.60 -22.25
N ASP A 269 4.18 -7.10 -23.26
CA ASP A 269 4.73 -8.46 -23.21
C ASP A 269 5.71 -8.65 -22.06
N SER A 270 5.84 -9.89 -21.60
CA SER A 270 6.64 -10.20 -20.40
C SER A 270 8.12 -9.87 -20.56
N ALA A 271 8.69 -10.06 -21.77
CA ALA A 271 10.10 -9.83 -22.03
C ALA A 271 10.45 -8.34 -21.99
N THR A 272 9.67 -7.51 -22.70
CA THR A 272 9.83 -6.04 -22.68
C THR A 272 9.63 -5.47 -21.28
N ARG A 273 8.62 -5.97 -20.56
CA ARG A 273 8.34 -5.54 -19.19
C ARG A 273 9.49 -5.85 -18.25
N SER A 274 10.07 -7.06 -18.35
CA SER A 274 11.24 -7.44 -17.56
C SER A 274 12.46 -6.59 -17.92
N ALA A 275 12.72 -6.40 -19.21
CA ALA A 275 13.85 -5.59 -19.68
C ALA A 275 13.76 -4.13 -19.20
N ASN A 276 12.57 -3.51 -19.23
CA ASN A 276 12.38 -2.14 -18.75
C ASN A 276 12.57 -2.04 -17.22
N GLN A 277 12.13 -3.05 -16.47
CA GLN A 277 12.39 -3.15 -15.04
C GLN A 277 13.88 -3.27 -14.73
N ASP A 278 14.58 -4.17 -15.42
CA ASP A 278 16.02 -4.40 -15.24
C ASP A 278 16.81 -3.14 -15.60
N ALA A 279 16.45 -2.45 -16.70
CA ALA A 279 17.06 -1.19 -17.10
C ALA A 279 16.94 -0.10 -16.01
N PHE A 280 15.81 -0.06 -15.31
CA PHE A 280 15.61 0.88 -14.19
C PHE A 280 16.44 0.47 -12.97
N LEU A 281 16.45 -0.81 -12.61
CA LEU A 281 17.22 -1.31 -11.48
C LEU A 281 18.74 -1.15 -11.69
N MET A 282 19.21 -1.29 -12.92
CA MET A 282 20.63 -1.16 -13.33
C MET A 282 21.03 0.27 -13.74
N GLU A 283 20.17 1.27 -13.51
CA GLU A 283 20.44 2.69 -13.79
C GLU A 283 20.67 3.02 -15.27
N GLN A 284 20.22 2.15 -16.17
CA GLN A 284 20.24 2.38 -17.61
C GLN A 284 19.15 3.37 -18.05
N THR A 285 18.09 3.51 -17.24
CA THR A 285 17.07 4.54 -17.36
C THR A 285 16.84 5.24 -16.02
N ASP A 286 16.52 6.54 -16.06
CA ASP A 286 16.30 7.33 -14.84
C ASP A 286 14.85 7.23 -14.37
N VAL A 287 13.91 7.11 -15.29
CA VAL A 287 12.48 7.23 -15.00
C VAL A 287 11.69 6.04 -15.53
N ILE A 288 10.82 5.51 -14.70
CA ILE A 288 9.75 4.61 -15.14
C ILE A 288 8.42 5.35 -15.10
N VAL A 289 7.73 5.35 -16.24
CA VAL A 289 6.33 5.78 -16.33
C VAL A 289 5.47 4.53 -16.28
N ALA A 290 4.59 4.42 -15.29
CA ALA A 290 3.93 3.15 -15.03
C ALA A 290 2.46 3.28 -14.62
N THR A 291 1.69 2.20 -14.77
CA THR A 291 0.49 1.97 -14.00
C THR A 291 0.84 1.35 -12.65
N ILE A 292 -0.15 1.14 -11.77
CA ILE A 292 0.02 0.43 -10.48
C ILE A 292 0.65 -0.97 -10.63
N ALA A 293 0.75 -1.50 -11.86
CA ALA A 293 1.44 -2.76 -12.14
C ALA A 293 2.94 -2.70 -11.85
N PHE A 294 3.57 -1.52 -11.89
CA PHE A 294 4.93 -1.28 -11.39
C PHE A 294 4.87 -1.04 -9.89
N GLY A 295 4.67 -2.11 -9.16
CA GLY A 295 4.31 -2.04 -7.76
C GLY A 295 5.09 -3.01 -6.88
N MET A 296 4.38 -3.94 -6.26
CA MET A 296 4.95 -4.90 -5.32
C MET A 296 6.13 -5.66 -5.95
N GLY A 297 7.21 -5.78 -5.18
CA GLY A 297 8.43 -6.49 -5.63
C GLY A 297 9.52 -5.62 -6.27
N ILE A 298 9.30 -4.33 -6.48
CA ILE A 298 10.34 -3.41 -6.93
C ILE A 298 11.12 -2.91 -5.72
N ASP A 299 12.39 -3.28 -5.65
CA ASP A 299 13.29 -2.87 -4.56
C ASP A 299 14.49 -2.09 -5.10
N LYS A 300 14.26 -0.82 -5.42
CA LYS A 300 15.29 0.16 -5.72
C LYS A 300 15.35 1.16 -4.56
N PRO A 301 16.46 1.21 -3.80
CA PRO A 301 16.52 1.98 -2.56
C PRO A 301 16.60 3.49 -2.77
N ASP A 302 17.16 3.93 -3.87
CA ASP A 302 17.57 5.29 -4.18
C ASP A 302 16.62 6.07 -5.12
N VAL A 303 15.34 5.70 -5.16
CA VAL A 303 14.31 6.48 -5.86
C VAL A 303 14.17 7.84 -5.17
N ARG A 304 14.35 8.94 -5.92
CA ARG A 304 14.35 10.31 -5.37
C ARG A 304 13.02 11.02 -5.54
N PHE A 305 12.23 10.65 -6.53
CA PHE A 305 10.89 11.21 -6.69
C PHE A 305 9.87 10.18 -7.14
N VAL A 306 8.66 10.34 -6.62
CA VAL A 306 7.46 9.62 -7.06
C VAL A 306 6.42 10.65 -7.44
N ILE A 307 5.95 10.58 -8.70
CA ILE A 307 4.95 11.49 -9.22
C ILE A 307 3.67 10.72 -9.52
N HIS A 308 2.55 11.19 -9.02
CA HIS A 308 1.23 10.73 -9.42
C HIS A 308 0.66 11.70 -10.46
N TYR A 309 0.64 11.26 -11.72
CA TYR A 309 -0.01 11.99 -12.81
C TYR A 309 -1.52 12.07 -12.60
N ASP A 310 -2.10 11.00 -12.10
CA ASP A 310 -3.48 10.88 -11.67
C ASP A 310 -3.50 10.52 -10.19
N ILE A 311 -4.49 11.03 -9.46
CA ILE A 311 -4.66 10.71 -8.04
C ILE A 311 -4.84 9.19 -7.86
N PRO A 312 -4.21 8.55 -6.85
CA PRO A 312 -4.42 7.14 -6.57
C PRO A 312 -5.82 6.82 -6.06
N LYS A 313 -6.22 5.56 -6.15
CA LYS A 313 -7.57 5.09 -5.77
C LYS A 313 -7.83 5.10 -4.27
N SER A 314 -6.77 5.08 -3.47
CA SER A 314 -6.83 5.04 -2.01
C SER A 314 -5.57 5.63 -1.39
N LEU A 315 -5.63 6.02 -0.13
CA LEU A 315 -4.47 6.50 0.62
C LEU A 315 -3.50 5.37 0.96
N GLU A 316 -3.95 4.13 1.07
CA GLU A 316 -3.08 2.96 1.22
C GLU A 316 -2.22 2.75 -0.03
N GLY A 317 -2.83 2.78 -1.22
CA GLY A 317 -2.10 2.74 -2.49
C GLY A 317 -1.11 3.90 -2.60
N TYR A 318 -1.57 5.10 -2.28
CA TYR A 318 -0.71 6.29 -2.23
C TYR A 318 0.50 6.10 -1.33
N TYR A 319 0.29 5.61 -0.12
CA TYR A 319 1.36 5.37 0.85
C TYR A 319 2.34 4.28 0.36
N GLN A 320 1.85 3.20 -0.23
CA GLN A 320 2.69 2.16 -0.82
C GLN A 320 3.54 2.70 -1.98
N GLU A 321 2.93 3.48 -2.87
CA GLU A 321 3.59 4.01 -4.07
C GLU A 321 4.61 5.10 -3.70
N THR A 322 4.25 6.05 -2.84
CA THR A 322 5.18 7.07 -2.34
C THR A 322 6.28 6.47 -1.45
N GLY A 323 5.98 5.39 -0.74
CA GLY A 323 6.91 4.65 0.11
C GLY A 323 8.08 4.01 -0.66
N ARG A 324 8.06 4.03 -2.00
CA ARG A 324 9.20 3.62 -2.84
C ARG A 324 10.32 4.63 -2.85
N ALA A 325 10.01 5.91 -2.61
CA ALA A 325 11.03 6.95 -2.52
C ALA A 325 11.85 6.82 -1.24
N GLY A 326 13.15 7.08 -1.34
CA GLY A 326 14.06 7.20 -0.21
C GLY A 326 14.11 6.01 0.75
N ARG A 327 14.11 4.77 0.25
CA ARG A 327 14.21 3.56 1.10
C ARG A 327 15.56 3.44 1.78
N ASP A 328 16.58 4.03 1.19
CA ASP A 328 17.94 4.15 1.75
C ASP A 328 18.04 5.19 2.89
N GLY A 329 16.96 5.90 3.21
CA GLY A 329 16.92 7.00 4.17
C GLY A 329 17.24 8.35 3.57
N GLY A 330 17.64 8.42 2.30
CA GLY A 330 17.84 9.66 1.55
C GLY A 330 16.52 10.41 1.32
N GLU A 331 16.60 11.69 1.00
CA GLU A 331 15.43 12.52 0.71
C GLU A 331 14.66 12.00 -0.50
N GLY A 332 13.32 12.01 -0.40
CA GLY A 332 12.40 11.64 -1.47
C GLY A 332 11.31 12.68 -1.63
N ARG A 333 10.94 12.97 -2.88
CA ARG A 333 9.89 13.92 -3.21
C ARG A 333 8.67 13.20 -3.79
N CYS A 334 7.51 13.39 -3.16
CA CYS A 334 6.25 12.78 -3.55
C CYS A 334 5.29 13.88 -4.03
N ILE A 335 5.00 13.90 -5.34
CA ILE A 335 4.20 14.94 -5.97
C ILE A 335 2.95 14.30 -6.56
N THR A 336 1.78 14.82 -6.21
CA THR A 336 0.50 14.34 -6.74
C THR A 336 -0.21 15.45 -7.49
N PHE A 337 -0.57 15.21 -8.74
CA PHE A 337 -1.44 16.09 -9.49
C PHE A 337 -2.89 15.69 -9.27
N TYR A 338 -3.71 16.64 -8.84
CA TYR A 338 -5.09 16.44 -8.48
C TYR A 338 -6.05 17.24 -9.36
N SER A 339 -7.12 16.59 -9.78
CA SER A 339 -8.29 17.21 -10.41
C SER A 339 -9.55 16.46 -10.00
N ALA A 340 -10.61 17.18 -9.67
CA ALA A 340 -11.93 16.58 -9.40
C ALA A 340 -12.47 15.76 -10.59
N LYS A 341 -12.03 16.06 -11.82
CA LYS A 341 -12.39 15.26 -13.00
C LYS A 341 -11.79 13.84 -12.97
N ASP A 342 -10.69 13.65 -12.27
CA ASP A 342 -10.07 12.32 -12.15
C ASP A 342 -10.91 11.41 -11.24
N LEU A 343 -11.56 11.95 -10.20
CA LEU A 343 -12.49 11.21 -9.36
C LEU A 343 -13.65 10.64 -10.18
N GLN A 344 -14.26 11.47 -11.04
CA GLN A 344 -15.36 11.05 -11.92
C GLN A 344 -14.94 9.92 -12.88
N LYS A 345 -13.69 9.95 -13.38
CA LYS A 345 -13.16 8.86 -14.20
C LYS A 345 -13.00 7.58 -13.41
N MET A 346 -12.49 7.68 -12.18
CA MET A 346 -12.29 6.51 -11.31
C MET A 346 -13.61 5.89 -10.86
N GLU A 347 -14.63 6.69 -10.58
CA GLU A 347 -15.97 6.20 -10.30
C GLU A 347 -16.57 5.40 -11.47
N LYS A 348 -16.31 5.83 -12.72
CA LYS A 348 -16.73 5.06 -13.90
C LYS A 348 -16.06 3.68 -13.98
N PHE A 349 -14.80 3.54 -13.55
CA PHE A 349 -14.13 2.24 -13.53
C PHE A 349 -14.68 1.28 -12.46
N MET A 350 -15.45 1.77 -11.49
CA MET A 350 -16.12 0.94 -10.51
C MET A 350 -17.50 0.46 -10.96
N GLN A 351 -18.05 1.04 -12.06
CA GLN A 351 -19.32 0.61 -12.60
C GLN A 351 -19.24 -0.85 -13.08
N GLY A 352 -20.26 -1.64 -12.74
CA GLY A 352 -20.30 -3.08 -13.05
C GLY A 352 -19.71 -4.01 -11.97
N LYS A 353 -19.07 -3.45 -10.93
CA LYS A 353 -18.67 -4.23 -9.75
C LYS A 353 -19.86 -4.44 -8.80
N PRO A 354 -19.75 -5.42 -7.86
CA PRO A 354 -20.74 -5.57 -6.78
C PRO A 354 -20.95 -4.25 -6.03
N ILE A 355 -22.19 -4.00 -5.57
CA ILE A 355 -22.56 -2.73 -4.92
C ILE A 355 -21.67 -2.44 -3.70
N SER A 356 -21.40 -3.47 -2.88
CA SER A 356 -20.52 -3.33 -1.72
C SER A 356 -19.10 -2.87 -2.09
N GLU A 357 -18.53 -3.40 -3.17
CA GLU A 357 -17.22 -2.96 -3.66
C GLU A 357 -17.25 -1.54 -4.21
N GLN A 358 -18.36 -1.12 -4.85
CA GLN A 358 -18.52 0.25 -5.31
C GLN A 358 -18.59 1.24 -4.14
N GLU A 359 -19.30 0.89 -3.07
CA GLU A 359 -19.43 1.74 -1.88
C GLU A 359 -18.09 1.91 -1.17
N ILE A 360 -17.36 0.81 -0.96
CA ILE A 360 -16.01 0.86 -0.38
C ILE A 360 -15.06 1.68 -1.28
N GLY A 361 -15.07 1.42 -2.58
CA GLY A 361 -14.23 2.16 -3.53
C GLY A 361 -14.53 3.67 -3.55
N LYS A 362 -15.78 4.08 -3.46
CA LYS A 362 -16.18 5.49 -3.34
C LYS A 362 -15.66 6.12 -2.04
N GLN A 363 -15.75 5.40 -0.92
CA GLN A 363 -15.23 5.88 0.35
C GLN A 363 -13.71 6.10 0.27
N LEU A 364 -12.95 5.14 -0.25
CA LEU A 364 -11.50 5.25 -0.42
C LEU A 364 -11.10 6.42 -1.33
N LEU A 365 -11.86 6.64 -2.43
CA LEU A 365 -11.67 7.78 -3.30
C LEU A 365 -11.97 9.11 -2.59
N GLN A 366 -13.02 9.15 -1.77
CA GLN A 366 -13.36 10.35 -1.01
C GLN A 366 -12.27 10.69 0.01
N ASP A 367 -11.71 9.69 0.71
CA ASP A 367 -10.61 9.90 1.64
C ASP A 367 -9.37 10.46 0.93
N THR A 368 -9.08 9.97 -0.28
CA THR A 368 -7.97 10.48 -1.10
C THR A 368 -8.23 11.90 -1.59
N ALA A 369 -9.48 12.23 -1.98
CA ALA A 369 -9.87 13.58 -2.36
C ALA A 369 -9.76 14.55 -1.17
N ASN A 370 -10.22 14.15 0.01
CA ASN A 370 -10.11 14.92 1.23
C ASN A 370 -8.65 15.23 1.58
N TYR A 371 -7.76 14.23 1.45
CA TYR A 371 -6.32 14.43 1.59
C TYR A 371 -5.78 15.44 0.59
N ALA A 372 -6.17 15.35 -0.68
CA ALA A 372 -5.68 16.23 -1.74
C ALA A 372 -6.16 17.68 -1.56
N GLU A 373 -7.40 17.89 -1.15
CA GLU A 373 -8.03 19.21 -0.97
C GLU A 373 -7.71 19.87 0.37
N SER A 374 -7.30 19.10 1.38
CA SER A 374 -7.01 19.58 2.74
C SER A 374 -5.91 20.63 2.79
N SER A 375 -6.05 21.58 3.71
CA SER A 375 -5.01 22.54 4.10
C SER A 375 -4.21 22.09 5.33
N VAL A 376 -4.60 20.97 5.95
CA VAL A 376 -3.88 20.38 7.09
C VAL A 376 -2.56 19.79 6.64
N CYS A 377 -1.60 19.68 7.55
CA CYS A 377 -0.32 19.03 7.30
C CYS A 377 -0.53 17.65 6.64
N ARG A 378 0.06 17.43 5.44
CA ARG A 378 -0.07 16.19 4.67
C ARG A 378 0.33 14.96 5.48
N ARG A 379 1.42 15.08 6.23
CA ARG A 379 1.93 14.03 7.09
C ARG A 379 0.97 13.69 8.22
N LYS A 380 0.45 14.70 8.90
CA LYS A 380 -0.53 14.53 9.99
C LYS A 380 -1.78 13.80 9.48
N THR A 381 -2.32 14.23 8.35
CA THR A 381 -3.50 13.59 7.73
C THR A 381 -3.23 12.13 7.37
N LEU A 382 -2.07 11.84 6.77
CA LEU A 382 -1.71 10.49 6.35
C LEU A 382 -1.49 9.55 7.55
N LEU A 383 -0.79 10.01 8.59
CA LEU A 383 -0.57 9.22 9.81
C LEU A 383 -1.87 8.96 10.56
N PHE A 384 -2.72 9.98 10.69
CA PHE A 384 -4.04 9.85 11.29
C PHE A 384 -4.90 8.81 10.57
N TYR A 385 -4.87 8.77 9.24
CA TYR A 385 -5.56 7.77 8.43
C TYR A 385 -5.18 6.33 8.80
N PHE A 386 -3.90 6.09 9.12
CA PHE A 386 -3.40 4.80 9.58
C PHE A 386 -3.56 4.57 11.10
N GLY A 387 -4.23 5.49 11.81
CA GLY A 387 -4.45 5.41 13.25
C GLY A 387 -3.19 5.71 14.09
N GLU A 388 -2.27 6.52 13.53
CA GLU A 388 -1.09 7.01 14.24
C GLU A 388 -1.27 8.51 14.56
N GLU A 389 -1.10 8.85 15.82
CA GLU A 389 -1.13 10.23 16.27
C GLU A 389 0.17 10.94 15.93
N TYR A 390 0.06 12.14 15.34
CA TYR A 390 1.19 13.02 15.08
C TYR A 390 1.05 14.27 15.93
N THR A 391 1.88 14.37 16.97
CA THR A 391 1.77 15.39 18.01
C THR A 391 2.30 16.77 17.60
N GLN A 392 3.07 16.86 16.51
CA GLN A 392 3.59 18.14 16.02
C GLN A 392 2.54 18.85 15.16
N ASP A 393 2.41 20.16 15.32
CA ASP A 393 1.49 20.98 14.52
C ASP A 393 1.96 21.13 13.07
N ASN A 394 3.27 21.12 12.85
CA ASN A 394 3.91 21.38 11.57
C ASN A 394 5.04 20.37 11.32
N CYS A 395 5.00 19.65 10.21
CA CYS A 395 6.07 18.70 9.88
C CYS A 395 7.28 19.35 9.18
N GLY A 396 7.21 20.62 8.78
CA GLY A 396 8.24 21.34 8.04
C GLY A 396 8.57 20.76 6.65
N ASN A 397 7.96 19.63 6.29
CA ASN A 397 8.32 18.86 5.09
C ASN A 397 7.11 18.39 4.26
N CYS A 398 6.15 19.33 4.04
CA CYS A 398 5.07 19.19 3.06
C CYS A 398 4.67 20.57 2.51
N ASP A 399 3.90 20.58 1.41
CA ASP A 399 3.44 21.82 0.75
C ASP A 399 2.63 22.70 1.71
N ASN A 400 1.66 22.12 2.44
CA ASN A 400 0.80 22.87 3.36
C ASN A 400 1.59 23.49 4.53
N CYS A 401 2.66 22.84 4.99
CA CYS A 401 3.49 23.37 6.07
C CYS A 401 4.49 24.42 5.59
N ARG A 402 5.05 24.24 4.37
CA ARG A 402 6.03 25.21 3.80
C ARG A 402 5.36 26.43 3.22
N SER A 403 4.11 26.31 2.77
CA SER A 403 3.32 27.40 2.20
C SER A 403 1.89 27.35 2.76
N PRO A 404 1.72 27.69 4.05
CA PRO A 404 0.42 27.61 4.70
C PRO A 404 -0.57 28.52 4.00
N LYS A 405 -1.77 27.97 3.73
CA LYS A 405 -2.90 28.73 3.17
C LYS A 405 -3.38 29.75 4.19
N LYS A 406 -3.85 30.91 3.71
CA LYS A 406 -4.47 31.90 4.56
C LYS A 406 -5.66 31.29 5.28
N GLN A 407 -5.63 31.32 6.60
CA GLN A 407 -6.75 30.87 7.41
C GLN A 407 -7.84 31.93 7.40
N VAL A 408 -9.08 31.48 7.40
CA VAL A 408 -10.29 32.31 7.47
C VAL A 408 -11.07 31.87 8.68
N GLU A 409 -11.61 32.82 9.44
CA GLU A 409 -12.50 32.51 10.56
C GLU A 409 -13.78 31.87 10.05
N ALA A 410 -14.11 30.69 10.57
CA ALA A 410 -15.25 29.88 10.14
C ALA A 410 -16.09 29.36 11.33
N LYS A 411 -15.84 29.85 12.54
CA LYS A 411 -16.49 29.33 13.76
C LYS A 411 -18.02 29.37 13.66
N ASP A 412 -18.60 30.49 13.24
CA ASP A 412 -20.03 30.63 13.16
C ASP A 412 -20.68 29.68 12.16
N THR A 413 -20.07 29.58 10.97
CA THR A 413 -20.50 28.63 9.93
C THR A 413 -20.30 27.16 10.36
N LEU A 414 -19.24 26.85 11.12
CA LEU A 414 -19.05 25.54 11.69
C LEU A 414 -20.11 25.19 12.72
N CYS A 415 -20.42 26.10 13.63
CA CYS A 415 -21.51 25.93 14.61
C CYS A 415 -22.86 25.69 13.91
N ALA A 416 -23.20 26.53 12.94
CA ALA A 416 -24.42 26.35 12.14
C ALA A 416 -24.46 25.02 11.39
N THR A 417 -23.30 24.54 10.90
CA THR A 417 -23.19 23.21 10.27
C THR A 417 -23.48 22.09 11.26
N LEU A 418 -22.88 22.13 12.45
CA LEU A 418 -23.11 21.12 13.50
C LEU A 418 -24.56 21.12 14.00
N GLU A 419 -25.14 22.29 14.24
CA GLU A 419 -26.56 22.45 14.62
C GLU A 419 -27.48 21.87 13.53
N THR A 420 -27.17 22.09 12.24
CA THR A 420 -27.93 21.52 11.14
C THR A 420 -27.82 20.00 11.10
N ILE A 421 -26.65 19.45 11.31
CA ILE A 421 -26.41 17.99 11.35
C ILE A 421 -27.21 17.37 12.51
N GLU A 422 -27.18 17.99 13.69
CA GLU A 422 -27.97 17.58 14.87
C GLU A 422 -29.47 17.62 14.59
N ALA A 423 -30.00 18.73 14.04
CA ALA A 423 -31.39 18.87 13.66
C ALA A 423 -31.85 17.81 12.65
N LEU A 424 -30.97 17.40 11.75
CA LEU A 424 -31.16 16.32 10.77
C LEU A 424 -30.91 14.93 11.35
N LYS A 425 -30.60 14.79 12.66
CA LYS A 425 -30.37 13.53 13.39
C LYS A 425 -29.24 12.67 12.79
N GLU A 426 -28.22 13.31 12.20
CA GLU A 426 -27.04 12.66 11.61
C GLU A 426 -27.37 11.65 10.49
N LYS A 427 -28.53 11.77 9.84
CA LYS A 427 -29.02 10.75 8.87
C LYS A 427 -28.81 11.11 7.40
N PHE A 428 -28.37 12.32 7.10
CA PHE A 428 -28.30 12.83 5.74
C PHE A 428 -26.87 13.10 5.30
N LYS A 429 -26.63 12.98 3.98
CA LYS A 429 -25.31 13.24 3.37
C LYS A 429 -24.97 14.73 3.41
N ALA A 430 -23.69 15.05 3.38
CA ALA A 430 -23.16 16.42 3.40
C ALA A 430 -23.81 17.36 2.35
N GLU A 431 -24.11 16.85 1.15
CA GLU A 431 -24.78 17.62 0.11
C GLU A 431 -26.19 18.05 0.53
N TYR A 432 -26.93 17.15 1.17
CA TYR A 432 -28.26 17.45 1.69
C TYR A 432 -28.20 18.46 2.84
N VAL A 433 -27.24 18.30 3.77
CA VAL A 433 -26.98 19.26 4.85
C VAL A 433 -26.74 20.65 4.28
N LYS A 434 -25.87 20.74 3.27
CA LYS A 434 -25.59 21.98 2.56
C LYS A 434 -26.84 22.60 1.94
N ASP A 435 -27.66 21.78 1.27
CA ASP A 435 -28.89 22.29 0.62
C ASP A 435 -29.91 22.85 1.63
N VAL A 436 -30.03 22.21 2.81
CA VAL A 436 -30.83 22.74 3.94
C VAL A 436 -30.26 24.07 4.43
N MET A 437 -28.94 24.15 4.69
CA MET A 437 -28.29 25.39 5.15
C MET A 437 -28.39 26.53 4.13
N LYS A 438 -28.42 26.21 2.84
CA LYS A 438 -28.61 27.18 1.75
C LYS A 438 -30.07 27.58 1.52
N GLY A 439 -31.02 26.92 2.19
CA GLY A 439 -32.44 27.17 1.99
C GLY A 439 -32.97 26.74 0.61
N LYS A 440 -32.38 25.66 0.03
CA LYS A 440 -32.83 25.13 -1.26
C LYS A 440 -34.11 24.30 -1.10
N GLU A 441 -35.19 24.69 -1.75
CA GLU A 441 -36.46 23.98 -1.74
C GLU A 441 -36.42 22.77 -2.70
N THR A 442 -35.77 21.69 -2.30
CA THR A 442 -35.78 20.43 -3.08
C THR A 442 -37.00 19.57 -2.73
N SER A 443 -37.39 18.64 -3.62
CA SER A 443 -38.49 17.70 -3.37
C SER A 443 -38.28 16.90 -2.08
N ASP A 444 -37.06 16.50 -1.82
CA ASP A 444 -36.71 15.69 -0.64
C ASP A 444 -36.78 16.50 0.65
N ILE A 445 -36.32 17.76 0.65
CA ILE A 445 -36.37 18.65 1.80
C ILE A 445 -37.84 18.90 2.19
N LYS A 446 -38.70 19.15 1.20
CA LYS A 446 -40.16 19.31 1.44
C LYS A 446 -40.82 18.02 1.92
N ALA A 447 -40.45 16.89 1.35
CA ALA A 447 -41.00 15.58 1.74
C ALA A 447 -40.69 15.20 3.20
N TYR A 448 -39.53 15.62 3.71
CA TYR A 448 -39.13 15.40 5.11
C TYR A 448 -39.55 16.53 6.05
N GLY A 449 -40.12 17.64 5.53
CA GLY A 449 -40.47 18.81 6.31
C GLY A 449 -39.29 19.57 6.91
N HIS A 450 -38.11 19.46 6.26
CA HIS A 450 -36.89 20.10 6.75
C HIS A 450 -36.78 21.59 6.34
N ASP A 451 -37.65 22.06 5.49
CA ASP A 451 -37.87 23.48 5.17
C ASP A 451 -38.53 24.27 6.33
N ASP A 452 -39.13 23.57 7.29
CA ASP A 452 -39.70 24.16 8.51
C ASP A 452 -38.70 24.24 9.69
N LEU A 453 -37.47 23.72 9.53
CA LEU A 453 -36.46 23.73 10.58
C LEU A 453 -35.86 25.13 10.75
N GLU A 454 -35.53 25.54 11.99
CA GLU A 454 -34.85 26.82 12.28
C GLU A 454 -33.51 26.97 11.53
N VAL A 455 -32.86 25.87 11.25
CA VAL A 455 -31.57 25.82 10.50
C VAL A 455 -31.72 25.94 8.99
N PHE A 456 -32.96 25.94 8.47
CA PHE A 456 -33.22 26.08 7.05
C PHE A 456 -32.84 27.47 6.54
N GLY A 457 -31.92 27.55 5.60
CA GLY A 457 -31.44 28.81 5.04
C GLY A 457 -30.51 29.61 5.96
N CYS A 458 -30.01 29.04 7.08
CA CYS A 458 -29.13 29.73 8.02
C CYS A 458 -27.86 30.29 7.39
N GLU A 459 -27.39 29.68 6.29
CA GLU A 459 -26.23 30.09 5.51
C GLU A 459 -26.59 30.47 4.06
N ALA A 460 -27.79 30.95 3.81
CA ALA A 460 -28.29 31.31 2.49
C ALA A 460 -27.37 32.29 1.73
N SER A 461 -26.81 33.27 2.43
CA SER A 461 -25.94 34.31 1.87
C SER A 461 -24.47 33.91 1.75
N THR A 462 -24.06 32.84 2.43
CA THR A 462 -22.67 32.40 2.48
C THR A 462 -22.20 31.84 1.13
N ASP A 463 -20.97 32.14 0.73
CA ASP A 463 -20.37 31.57 -0.50
C ASP A 463 -20.37 30.04 -0.46
N GLU A 464 -20.86 29.40 -1.53
CA GLU A 464 -21.03 27.95 -1.59
C GLU A 464 -19.69 27.21 -1.50
N ARG A 465 -18.60 27.81 -2.00
CA ARG A 465 -17.26 27.21 -1.92
C ARG A 465 -16.72 27.23 -0.50
N PHE A 466 -17.00 28.34 0.22
CA PHE A 466 -16.63 28.47 1.62
C PHE A 466 -17.40 27.46 2.48
N LEU A 467 -18.70 27.37 2.31
CA LEU A 467 -19.53 26.40 3.03
C LEU A 467 -19.11 24.95 2.75
N ASN A 468 -18.84 24.61 1.49
CA ASN A 468 -18.29 23.31 1.13
C ASN A 468 -16.92 23.04 1.79
N ALA A 469 -16.07 24.04 1.92
CA ALA A 469 -14.78 23.89 2.59
C ALA A 469 -14.94 23.61 4.09
N VAL A 470 -15.88 24.29 4.77
CA VAL A 470 -16.17 24.07 6.19
C VAL A 470 -16.73 22.66 6.42
N ILE A 471 -17.70 22.22 5.60
CA ILE A 471 -18.30 20.88 5.73
C ILE A 471 -17.28 19.75 5.48
N ARG A 472 -16.26 19.98 4.68
CA ARG A 472 -15.22 18.97 4.34
C ARG A 472 -14.05 18.92 5.32
N GLN A 473 -13.82 19.92 6.11
CA GLN A 473 -12.77 19.98 7.15
C GLN A 473 -13.25 19.48 8.50
#